data_3d178a145d3d9d72a313f32c01c5d4d1
#
_entry.id   3d178a145d3d9d72a313f32c01c5d4d1
#
_cell.length_a   1.000
_cell.length_b   1.000
_cell.length_c   1.000
_cell.angle_alpha   90.00
_cell.angle_beta   90.00
_cell.angle_gamma   90.00
#
_symmetry.space_group_name_H-M   'P 1'
#
loop_
_entity.id
_entity.type
_entity.pdbx_description
1 polymer ?
#
loop_
_entity_poly.entity_id
_entity_poly.type
_entity_poly.pdbx_seq_one_letter_code
_entity_poly.pdbx_strand_id
1 'polypeptide(L)'
;MRKMRTWLPLLAVLVLVVMAMTTGAFAAGEEAEEFVSPFYATPWALLPPVVAIGLALITKEVYSSLFIGILVGGLLYSGFNFEGTVLHVFEDGIVSVLSDSYNVGILVFLVILGAMVCLMNKAGGSAAFGRWAAKNIKSRVGAQMAAIVLGVLIFIDDYFNCLTVGSVMRPITDKHRVSRVKLAYVIDATAAPVCIIAPISSWAAAVSSYVPDGQGLAVFIRAIPYNFYALFTIAMMIAMVLMKVEFGPMLKFERNAIKTGDLFSGSNPYAGLMEDDPDDTKGAVADLVLPIVVLIVACVTGMLYSGSFFDAASENYLNIPGAFSSSDASIGLMLGSSFGLLFALIFYWVRKAMTFKQMMECIPEGFKAMVPAIMILTFAWSLKAMTDSLGATPFVEYFVNTYARSVQFFLPAIVFAIGCLLAFATGTSWGTFGILIPITMAIFPLDNPLGIICISASMAGAVCGDHCSPISDTTIMASAGAQCDHVNHVSTQLPYAIVCAAIAFVSYVVAGLLVHFGAPGILAL
;
A
#
# COMPACT_ATOMS: atom_id res chain seq x y z
N MET A 1 26.90 -43.98 6.44
CA MET A 1 27.65 -43.09 7.37
C MET A 1 27.74 -41.61 6.92
N ARG A 2 27.65 -41.25 5.63
CA ARG A 2 27.77 -39.84 5.18
C ARG A 2 26.50 -38.99 5.45
N LYS A 3 25.31 -39.57 5.44
CA LYS A 3 24.03 -38.88 5.75
C LYS A 3 23.84 -38.56 7.25
N MET A 4 24.46 -39.33 8.15
CA MET A 4 24.34 -39.14 9.59
C MET A 4 25.14 -37.92 10.10
N ARG A 5 26.16 -37.49 9.34
CA ARG A 5 27.04 -36.36 9.70
C ARG A 5 26.40 -34.98 9.42
N THR A 6 25.38 -34.92 8.57
CA THR A 6 24.66 -33.68 8.24
C THR A 6 23.52 -33.38 9.24
N TRP A 7 23.04 -34.37 10.00
CA TRP A 7 21.98 -34.20 10.99
C TRP A 7 22.50 -33.88 12.39
N LEU A 8 23.78 -34.15 12.67
CA LEU A 8 24.39 -33.90 13.98
C LEU A 8 24.36 -32.42 14.38
N PRO A 9 24.71 -31.45 13.51
CA PRO A 9 24.60 -30.03 13.87
C PRO A 9 23.14 -29.57 14.01
N LEU A 10 22.22 -30.10 13.23
CA LEU A 10 20.77 -29.80 13.36
C LEU A 10 20.22 -30.36 14.69
N LEU A 11 20.64 -31.57 15.08
CA LEU A 11 20.24 -32.16 16.36
C LEU A 11 20.86 -31.39 17.54
N ALA A 12 22.09 -30.91 17.41
CA ALA A 12 22.76 -30.11 18.42
C ALA A 12 22.08 -28.74 18.61
N VAL A 13 21.64 -28.10 17.50
CA VAL A 13 20.86 -26.87 17.55
C VAL A 13 19.48 -27.13 18.19
N LEU A 14 18.81 -28.22 17.82
CA LEU A 14 17.52 -28.59 18.42
C LEU A 14 17.63 -28.84 19.93
N VAL A 15 18.69 -29.54 20.36
CA VAL A 15 18.97 -29.81 21.79
C VAL A 15 19.30 -28.51 22.54
N LEU A 16 20.05 -27.60 21.94
CA LEU A 16 20.36 -26.28 22.51
C LEU A 16 19.08 -25.41 22.62
N VAL A 17 18.19 -25.45 21.64
CA VAL A 17 16.88 -24.78 21.67
C VAL A 17 16.00 -25.37 22.78
N VAL A 18 15.93 -26.70 22.90
CA VAL A 18 15.14 -27.37 23.96
C VAL A 18 15.76 -27.09 25.34
N MET A 19 17.07 -27.07 25.50
CA MET A 19 17.72 -26.70 26.77
C MET A 19 17.50 -25.23 27.12
N ALA A 20 17.51 -24.32 26.17
CA ALA A 20 17.18 -22.90 26.40
C ALA A 20 15.71 -22.73 26.84
N MET A 21 14.78 -23.52 26.29
CA MET A 21 13.38 -23.50 26.70
C MET A 21 13.13 -24.03 28.12
N THR A 22 13.97 -24.92 28.64
CA THR A 22 13.79 -25.52 29.97
C THR A 22 14.39 -24.69 31.12
N THR A 23 15.26 -23.73 30.84
CA THR A 23 15.88 -22.89 31.86
C THR A 23 15.07 -21.65 32.25
N GLY A 24 14.02 -21.29 31.48
CA GLY A 24 13.15 -20.13 31.72
C GLY A 24 11.86 -20.41 32.53
N ALA A 25 11.55 -21.66 32.86
CA ALA A 25 10.21 -22.05 33.36
C ALA A 25 9.94 -21.86 34.88
N PHE A 26 10.77 -21.13 35.60
CA PHE A 26 10.59 -20.91 37.05
C PHE A 26 10.79 -19.45 37.48
N ALA A 27 9.95 -18.55 36.97
CA ALA A 27 9.78 -17.23 37.60
C ALA A 27 8.36 -16.69 37.26
N ALA A 28 7.35 -17.33 37.78
CA ALA A 28 5.98 -16.79 37.78
C ALA A 28 5.64 -16.35 39.21
N GLY A 29 5.65 -15.03 39.46
CA GLY A 29 5.15 -14.51 40.72
C GLY A 29 5.77 -13.20 41.18
N GLU A 30 5.78 -12.17 40.36
CA GLU A 30 5.82 -10.76 40.79
C GLU A 30 5.02 -9.96 39.75
N GLU A 31 4.25 -8.95 40.20
CA GLU A 31 3.54 -8.04 39.31
C GLU A 31 4.53 -7.51 38.28
N ALA A 32 4.33 -7.86 37.01
CA ALA A 32 5.26 -7.54 35.95
C ALA A 32 5.28 -6.02 35.78
N GLU A 33 6.36 -5.36 36.22
CA GLU A 33 6.70 -4.04 35.69
C GLU A 33 6.69 -4.15 34.16
N GLU A 34 5.98 -3.25 33.48
CA GLU A 34 5.85 -3.23 32.02
C GLU A 34 7.26 -3.19 31.43
N PHE A 35 7.66 -4.25 30.74
CA PHE A 35 9.03 -4.39 30.25
C PHE A 35 9.27 -3.35 29.15
N VAL A 36 10.15 -2.40 29.43
CA VAL A 36 10.59 -1.40 28.46
C VAL A 36 11.95 -1.82 27.90
N SER A 37 12.02 -1.97 26.58
CA SER A 37 13.27 -2.30 25.91
C SER A 37 14.35 -1.26 26.16
N PRO A 38 15.62 -1.66 26.40
CA PRO A 38 16.74 -0.71 26.51
C PRO A 38 16.98 0.08 25.21
N PHE A 39 16.39 -0.33 24.11
CA PHE A 39 16.47 0.34 22.81
C PHE A 39 15.24 1.19 22.50
N TYR A 40 14.26 1.27 23.41
CA TYR A 40 13.03 2.04 23.24
C TYR A 40 13.31 3.51 22.97
N ALA A 41 12.61 4.07 21.97
CA ALA A 41 12.72 5.47 21.55
C ALA A 41 14.16 5.92 21.21
N THR A 42 14.98 5.02 20.69
CA THR A 42 16.34 5.28 20.21
C THR A 42 16.45 5.11 18.70
N PRO A 43 17.56 5.52 18.05
CA PRO A 43 17.76 5.24 16.61
C PRO A 43 17.68 3.76 16.25
N TRP A 44 17.91 2.85 17.19
CA TRP A 44 17.81 1.40 17.00
C TRP A 44 16.38 0.93 16.72
N ALA A 45 15.37 1.72 17.08
CA ALA A 45 13.97 1.45 16.75
C ALA A 45 13.71 1.38 15.23
N LEU A 46 14.54 2.03 14.43
CA LEU A 46 14.45 1.99 12.96
C LEU A 46 15.31 0.87 12.33
N LEU A 47 16.08 0.10 13.14
CA LEU A 47 16.94 -0.96 12.60
C LEU A 47 16.16 -2.12 11.97
N PRO A 48 15.04 -2.62 12.53
CA PRO A 48 14.27 -3.72 11.95
C PRO A 48 13.85 -3.46 10.49
N PRO A 49 13.16 -2.36 10.15
CA PRO A 49 12.79 -2.07 8.77
C PRO A 49 14.01 -1.80 7.87
N VAL A 50 15.08 -1.17 8.38
CA VAL A 50 16.31 -0.94 7.61
C VAL A 50 16.96 -2.27 7.21
N VAL A 51 17.01 -3.25 8.11
CA VAL A 51 17.53 -4.60 7.83
C VAL A 51 16.62 -5.31 6.80
N ALA A 52 15.32 -5.30 7.03
CA ALA A 52 14.36 -5.93 6.11
C ALA A 52 14.47 -5.36 4.69
N ILE A 53 14.46 -4.04 4.55
CA ILE A 53 14.56 -3.34 3.27
C ILE A 53 15.92 -3.61 2.61
N GLY A 54 17.00 -3.47 3.35
CA GLY A 54 18.35 -3.69 2.84
C GLY A 54 18.54 -5.11 2.30
N LEU A 55 18.07 -6.12 3.04
CA LEU A 55 18.11 -7.50 2.60
C LEU A 55 17.21 -7.74 1.39
N ALA A 56 15.97 -7.21 1.36
CA ALA A 56 15.06 -7.38 0.23
C ALA A 56 15.65 -6.81 -1.07
N LEU A 57 16.29 -5.65 -1.01
CA LEU A 57 16.93 -5.04 -2.18
C LEU A 57 18.17 -5.80 -2.66
N ILE A 58 18.95 -6.39 -1.73
CA ILE A 58 20.17 -7.14 -2.07
C ILE A 58 19.82 -8.54 -2.57
N THR A 59 18.98 -9.27 -1.84
CA THR A 59 18.66 -10.68 -2.12
C THR A 59 17.57 -10.85 -3.16
N LYS A 60 16.74 -9.82 -3.36
CA LYS A 60 15.49 -9.85 -4.16
C LYS A 60 14.50 -10.91 -3.66
N GLU A 61 14.58 -11.24 -2.38
CA GLU A 61 13.71 -12.19 -1.71
C GLU A 61 13.07 -11.47 -0.52
N VAL A 62 11.74 -11.30 -0.56
CA VAL A 62 11.02 -10.43 0.38
C VAL A 62 10.63 -11.14 1.67
N TYR A 63 10.23 -12.43 1.60
CA TYR A 63 9.69 -13.14 2.78
C TYR A 63 10.74 -13.31 3.88
N SER A 64 11.90 -13.87 3.51
CA SER A 64 13.00 -14.04 4.47
C SER A 64 13.55 -12.70 4.96
N SER A 65 13.57 -11.68 4.10
CA SER A 65 14.05 -10.35 4.45
C SER A 65 13.15 -9.68 5.49
N LEU A 66 11.83 -9.73 5.29
CA LEU A 66 10.86 -9.23 6.27
C LEU A 66 10.95 -10.03 7.57
N PHE A 67 11.01 -11.36 7.49
CA PHE A 67 11.09 -12.22 8.67
C PHE A 67 12.37 -11.97 9.48
N ILE A 68 13.52 -11.77 8.83
CA ILE A 68 14.77 -11.39 9.52
C ILE A 68 14.62 -10.01 10.19
N GLY A 69 13.97 -9.05 9.52
CA GLY A 69 13.67 -7.76 10.14
C GLY A 69 12.80 -7.90 11.39
N ILE A 70 11.76 -8.73 11.33
CA ILE A 70 10.89 -9.05 12.48
C ILE A 70 11.72 -9.67 13.62
N LEU A 71 12.58 -10.65 13.31
CA LEU A 71 13.47 -11.26 14.31
C LEU A 71 14.42 -10.25 14.96
N VAL A 72 14.99 -9.34 14.17
CA VAL A 72 15.84 -8.24 14.69
C VAL A 72 15.03 -7.35 15.62
N GLY A 73 13.79 -7.02 15.26
CA GLY A 73 12.89 -6.25 16.14
C GLY A 73 12.61 -6.95 17.47
N GLY A 74 12.26 -8.22 17.41
CA GLY A 74 12.03 -9.03 18.62
C GLY A 74 13.27 -9.18 19.49
N LEU A 75 14.46 -9.37 18.89
CA LEU A 75 15.75 -9.44 19.61
C LEU A 75 16.05 -8.12 20.34
N LEU A 76 15.88 -6.98 19.67
CA LEU A 76 16.09 -5.68 20.28
C LEU A 76 15.06 -5.41 21.38
N TYR A 77 13.78 -5.74 21.12
CA TYR A 77 12.73 -5.55 22.12
C TYR A 77 13.02 -6.33 23.39
N SER A 78 13.35 -7.61 23.30
CA SER A 78 13.59 -8.50 24.43
C SER A 78 14.97 -8.34 25.10
N GLY A 79 15.82 -7.41 24.61
CA GLY A 79 17.20 -7.29 25.09
C GLY A 79 18.04 -8.54 24.83
N PHE A 80 17.82 -9.21 23.69
CA PHE A 80 18.47 -10.46 23.26
C PHE A 80 18.09 -11.70 24.12
N ASN A 81 16.98 -11.64 24.85
CA ASN A 81 16.45 -12.82 25.51
C ASN A 81 15.73 -13.72 24.49
N PHE A 82 16.07 -15.02 24.44
CA PHE A 82 15.54 -15.94 23.44
C PHE A 82 14.03 -16.14 23.59
N GLU A 83 13.53 -16.44 24.79
CA GLU A 83 12.12 -16.68 25.06
C GLU A 83 11.29 -15.42 24.80
N GLY A 84 11.72 -14.26 25.31
CA GLY A 84 11.09 -12.98 25.06
C GLY A 84 11.07 -12.62 23.57
N THR A 85 12.14 -12.95 22.83
CA THR A 85 12.18 -12.74 21.37
C THR A 85 11.11 -13.58 20.66
N VAL A 86 11.03 -14.88 20.98
CA VAL A 86 10.08 -15.79 20.34
C VAL A 86 8.65 -15.39 20.66
N LEU A 87 8.33 -15.11 21.93
CA LEU A 87 6.99 -14.70 22.32
C LEU A 87 6.61 -13.37 21.65
N HIS A 88 7.47 -12.36 21.71
CA HIS A 88 7.20 -11.07 21.11
C HIS A 88 6.99 -11.15 19.59
N VAL A 89 7.83 -11.93 18.87
CA VAL A 89 7.70 -12.12 17.43
C VAL A 89 6.40 -12.84 17.04
N PHE A 90 6.06 -13.94 17.73
CA PHE A 90 4.93 -14.76 17.33
C PHE A 90 3.62 -14.31 17.94
N GLU A 91 3.58 -13.98 19.22
CA GLU A 91 2.35 -13.60 19.94
C GLU A 91 2.01 -12.13 19.66
N ASP A 92 2.92 -11.19 20.00
CA ASP A 92 2.68 -9.75 19.83
C ASP A 92 2.83 -9.30 18.38
N GLY A 93 3.66 -9.98 17.58
CA GLY A 93 3.85 -9.73 16.17
C GLY A 93 2.80 -10.43 15.31
N ILE A 94 3.01 -11.72 14.98
CA ILE A 94 2.23 -12.42 13.94
C ILE A 94 0.78 -12.66 14.37
N VAL A 95 0.57 -13.21 15.58
CA VAL A 95 -0.78 -13.56 16.05
C VAL A 95 -1.60 -12.31 16.30
N SER A 96 -1.02 -11.29 16.93
CA SER A 96 -1.70 -10.02 17.21
C SER A 96 -2.18 -9.35 15.92
N VAL A 97 -1.33 -9.21 14.89
CA VAL A 97 -1.71 -8.57 13.64
C VAL A 97 -2.74 -9.37 12.84
N LEU A 98 -2.74 -10.71 12.95
CA LEU A 98 -3.75 -11.57 12.34
C LEU A 98 -5.04 -11.65 13.15
N SER A 99 -5.05 -11.19 14.38
CA SER A 99 -6.24 -11.08 15.23
C SER A 99 -6.89 -9.69 15.14
N ASP A 100 -6.21 -8.73 14.52
CA ASP A 100 -6.73 -7.40 14.33
C ASP A 100 -7.85 -7.39 13.28
N SER A 101 -9.02 -6.86 13.63
CA SER A 101 -10.21 -6.89 12.77
C SER A 101 -10.04 -6.10 11.48
N TYR A 102 -9.29 -5.00 11.51
CA TYR A 102 -9.00 -4.18 10.34
C TYR A 102 -8.14 -4.97 9.33
N ASN A 103 -7.04 -5.57 9.81
CA ASN A 103 -6.15 -6.38 8.99
C ASN A 103 -6.89 -7.58 8.38
N VAL A 104 -7.65 -8.30 9.22
CA VAL A 104 -8.45 -9.47 8.74
C VAL A 104 -9.47 -9.06 7.69
N GLY A 105 -10.14 -7.93 7.83
CA GLY A 105 -11.09 -7.43 6.82
C GLY A 105 -10.41 -7.17 5.47
N ILE A 106 -9.20 -6.61 5.46
CA ILE A 106 -8.39 -6.45 4.23
C ILE A 106 -8.03 -7.81 3.63
N LEU A 107 -7.60 -8.80 4.45
CA LEU A 107 -7.29 -10.14 3.95
C LEU A 107 -8.52 -10.82 3.34
N VAL A 108 -9.70 -10.71 3.98
CA VAL A 108 -10.97 -11.23 3.46
C VAL A 108 -11.30 -10.57 2.11
N PHE A 109 -11.15 -9.26 2.00
CA PHE A 109 -11.35 -8.54 0.75
C PHE A 109 -10.44 -9.06 -0.37
N LEU A 110 -9.15 -9.25 -0.10
CA LEU A 110 -8.19 -9.80 -1.07
C LEU A 110 -8.62 -11.19 -1.57
N VAL A 111 -9.01 -12.07 -0.67
CA VAL A 111 -9.47 -13.43 -1.02
C VAL A 111 -10.71 -13.39 -1.91
N ILE A 112 -11.67 -12.54 -1.55
CA ILE A 112 -12.91 -12.37 -2.33
C ILE A 112 -12.58 -11.81 -3.71
N LEU A 113 -11.71 -10.80 -3.79
CA LEU A 113 -11.28 -10.24 -5.07
C LEU A 113 -10.59 -11.28 -5.96
N GLY A 114 -9.69 -12.08 -5.39
CA GLY A 114 -9.05 -13.19 -6.11
C GLY A 114 -10.08 -14.18 -6.68
N ALA A 115 -11.09 -14.55 -5.88
CA ALA A 115 -12.19 -15.40 -6.33
C ALA A 115 -13.00 -14.76 -7.45
N MET A 116 -13.30 -13.47 -7.36
CA MET A 116 -14.00 -12.71 -8.41
C MET A 116 -13.20 -12.66 -9.71
N VAL A 117 -11.88 -12.43 -9.62
CA VAL A 117 -10.99 -12.44 -10.80
C VAL A 117 -11.00 -13.82 -11.47
N CYS A 118 -10.91 -14.91 -10.69
CA CYS A 118 -11.02 -16.27 -11.23
C CYS A 118 -12.36 -16.50 -11.93
N LEU A 119 -13.46 -16.08 -11.31
CA LEU A 119 -14.81 -16.20 -11.91
C LEU A 119 -14.90 -15.41 -13.23
N MET A 120 -14.45 -14.16 -13.27
CA MET A 120 -14.47 -13.32 -14.47
C MET A 120 -13.63 -13.92 -15.61
N ASN A 121 -12.49 -14.51 -15.27
CA ASN A 121 -11.61 -15.16 -16.24
C ASN A 121 -12.24 -16.46 -16.78
N LYS A 122 -12.70 -17.35 -15.92
CA LYS A 122 -13.35 -18.62 -16.33
C LYS A 122 -14.68 -18.41 -17.04
N ALA A 123 -15.39 -17.33 -16.77
CA ALA A 123 -16.59 -16.94 -17.51
C ALA A 123 -16.27 -16.40 -18.93
N GLY A 124 -14.97 -16.21 -19.25
CA GLY A 124 -14.53 -15.65 -20.53
C GLY A 124 -14.68 -14.13 -20.63
N GLY A 125 -14.99 -13.45 -19.51
CA GLY A 125 -15.20 -12.01 -19.46
C GLY A 125 -13.94 -11.23 -19.80
N SER A 126 -12.80 -11.61 -19.23
CA SER A 126 -11.50 -10.99 -19.49
C SER A 126 -11.08 -11.12 -20.96
N ALA A 127 -11.26 -12.31 -21.56
CA ALA A 127 -10.98 -12.53 -22.99
C ALA A 127 -11.90 -11.72 -23.90
N ALA A 128 -13.19 -11.64 -23.58
CA ALA A 128 -14.15 -10.83 -24.32
C ALA A 128 -13.84 -9.34 -24.23
N PHE A 129 -13.47 -8.86 -23.05
CA PHE A 129 -13.02 -7.48 -22.84
C PHE A 129 -11.72 -7.19 -23.56
N GLY A 130 -10.76 -8.12 -23.53
CA GLY A 130 -9.53 -8.04 -24.31
C GLY A 130 -9.78 -7.92 -25.82
N ARG A 131 -10.71 -8.70 -26.37
CA ARG A 131 -11.14 -8.59 -27.78
C ARG A 131 -11.78 -7.22 -28.09
N TRP A 132 -12.65 -6.71 -27.20
CA TRP A 132 -13.25 -5.38 -27.32
C TRP A 132 -12.21 -4.28 -27.21
N ALA A 133 -11.32 -4.34 -26.23
CA ALA A 133 -10.25 -3.36 -26.01
C ALA A 133 -9.27 -3.33 -27.20
N ALA A 134 -8.94 -4.50 -27.75
CA ALA A 134 -8.11 -4.58 -28.97
C ALA A 134 -8.72 -3.90 -30.18
N LYS A 135 -10.05 -3.86 -30.26
CA LYS A 135 -10.75 -3.20 -31.33
C LYS A 135 -10.80 -1.69 -31.14
N ASN A 136 -10.90 -1.22 -29.90
CA ASN A 136 -11.15 0.19 -29.56
C ASN A 136 -9.89 0.92 -29.11
N ILE A 137 -9.05 0.30 -28.27
CA ILE A 137 -7.77 0.83 -27.82
C ILE A 137 -6.70 0.32 -28.79
N LYS A 138 -6.22 1.20 -29.65
CA LYS A 138 -5.34 0.84 -30.77
C LYS A 138 -3.86 1.06 -30.50
N SER A 139 -3.50 1.60 -29.35
CA SER A 139 -2.12 1.95 -29.07
C SER A 139 -1.72 1.61 -27.63
N ARG A 140 -0.43 1.33 -27.47
CA ARG A 140 0.17 1.11 -26.18
C ARG A 140 0.05 2.33 -25.24
N VAL A 141 0.15 3.54 -25.79
CA VAL A 141 -0.11 4.79 -25.06
C VAL A 141 -1.57 4.85 -24.61
N GLY A 142 -2.51 4.49 -25.51
CA GLY A 142 -3.93 4.45 -25.17
C GLY A 142 -4.25 3.48 -24.02
N ALA A 143 -3.59 2.32 -23.97
CA ALA A 143 -3.79 1.35 -22.88
C ALA A 143 -3.28 1.90 -21.52
N GLN A 144 -2.11 2.52 -21.51
CA GLN A 144 -1.56 3.14 -20.31
C GLN A 144 -2.38 4.36 -19.88
N MET A 145 -2.79 5.23 -20.82
CA MET A 145 -3.65 6.37 -20.50
C MET A 145 -5.01 5.94 -19.96
N ALA A 146 -5.60 4.85 -20.47
CA ALA A 146 -6.85 4.31 -19.94
C ALA A 146 -6.68 3.80 -18.51
N ALA A 147 -5.52 3.18 -18.17
CA ALA A 147 -5.21 2.78 -16.82
C ALA A 147 -5.07 4.00 -15.89
N ILE A 148 -4.39 5.06 -16.33
CA ILE A 148 -4.25 6.31 -15.58
C ILE A 148 -5.62 6.95 -15.33
N VAL A 149 -6.45 7.07 -16.38
CA VAL A 149 -7.79 7.67 -16.26
C VAL A 149 -8.65 6.88 -15.28
N LEU A 150 -8.64 5.54 -15.38
CA LEU A 150 -9.38 4.69 -14.45
C LEU A 150 -8.88 4.85 -13.01
N GLY A 151 -7.55 4.87 -12.80
CA GLY A 151 -6.96 5.10 -11.50
C GLY A 151 -7.35 6.46 -10.91
N VAL A 152 -7.32 7.52 -11.72
CA VAL A 152 -7.79 8.85 -11.27
C VAL A 152 -9.28 8.86 -10.96
N LEU A 153 -10.11 8.12 -11.68
CA LEU A 153 -11.55 8.03 -11.40
C LEU A 153 -11.87 7.27 -10.11
N ILE A 154 -10.99 6.36 -9.68
CA ILE A 154 -11.11 5.61 -8.43
C ILE A 154 -10.31 6.31 -7.31
N PHE A 155 -10.57 7.58 -7.08
CA PHE A 155 -9.85 8.42 -6.12
C PHE A 155 -10.33 8.27 -4.66
N ILE A 156 -11.34 7.46 -4.42
CA ILE A 156 -12.05 7.39 -3.13
C ILE A 156 -11.16 6.74 -2.06
N ASP A 157 -10.46 5.68 -2.45
CA ASP A 157 -9.59 4.89 -1.57
C ASP A 157 -8.46 4.23 -2.38
N ASP A 158 -7.26 4.25 -1.84
CA ASP A 158 -6.04 3.76 -2.51
C ASP A 158 -5.98 2.24 -2.60
N TYR A 159 -6.42 1.52 -1.57
CA TYR A 159 -6.47 0.05 -1.60
C TYR A 159 -7.43 -0.45 -2.68
N PHE A 160 -8.62 0.16 -2.70
CA PHE A 160 -9.62 -0.13 -3.71
C PHE A 160 -9.13 0.20 -5.13
N ASN A 161 -8.42 1.32 -5.28
CA ASN A 161 -7.77 1.70 -6.54
C ASN A 161 -6.79 0.61 -7.00
N CYS A 162 -5.82 0.24 -6.16
CA CYS A 162 -4.76 -0.72 -6.51
C CYS A 162 -5.32 -2.03 -7.09
N LEU A 163 -6.32 -2.59 -6.44
CA LEU A 163 -6.83 -3.91 -6.80
C LEU A 163 -7.79 -3.85 -7.99
N THR A 164 -8.63 -2.80 -8.05
CA THR A 164 -9.63 -2.65 -9.12
C THR A 164 -8.99 -2.25 -10.44
N VAL A 165 -8.13 -1.23 -10.45
CA VAL A 165 -7.42 -0.83 -11.68
C VAL A 165 -6.57 -1.97 -12.22
N GLY A 166 -5.88 -2.70 -11.33
CA GLY A 166 -5.10 -3.87 -11.69
C GLY A 166 -5.92 -4.94 -12.39
N SER A 167 -7.02 -5.38 -11.78
CA SER A 167 -7.86 -6.44 -12.34
C SER A 167 -8.49 -6.05 -13.68
N VAL A 168 -8.92 -4.81 -13.83
CA VAL A 168 -9.56 -4.29 -15.05
C VAL A 168 -8.57 -4.05 -16.19
N MET A 169 -7.43 -3.44 -15.89
CA MET A 169 -6.51 -2.96 -16.93
C MET A 169 -5.47 -3.99 -17.36
N ARG A 170 -5.22 -4.99 -16.53
CA ARG A 170 -4.26 -6.07 -16.84
C ARG A 170 -4.47 -6.72 -18.20
N PRO A 171 -5.67 -7.23 -18.58
CA PRO A 171 -5.86 -7.85 -19.89
C PRO A 171 -5.59 -6.89 -21.06
N ILE A 172 -5.87 -5.59 -20.85
CA ILE A 172 -5.69 -4.56 -21.87
C ILE A 172 -4.20 -4.23 -22.04
N THR A 173 -3.50 -4.01 -20.94
CA THR A 173 -2.07 -3.68 -20.94
C THR A 173 -1.22 -4.83 -21.47
N ASP A 174 -1.55 -6.07 -21.13
CA ASP A 174 -0.91 -7.27 -21.64
C ASP A 174 -0.98 -7.36 -23.16
N LYS A 175 -2.17 -7.18 -23.70
CA LYS A 175 -2.38 -7.20 -25.15
C LYS A 175 -1.55 -6.15 -25.88
N HIS A 176 -1.32 -5.00 -25.25
CA HIS A 176 -0.51 -3.92 -25.80
C HIS A 176 0.96 -4.00 -25.40
N ARG A 177 1.42 -5.15 -24.84
CA ARG A 177 2.79 -5.42 -24.45
C ARG A 177 3.37 -4.37 -23.50
N VAL A 178 2.56 -3.89 -22.55
CA VAL A 178 3.01 -3.09 -21.41
C VAL A 178 3.49 -4.08 -20.34
N SER A 179 4.68 -3.87 -19.79
CA SER A 179 5.18 -4.78 -18.74
C SER A 179 4.31 -4.71 -17.49
N ARG A 180 4.23 -5.82 -16.77
CA ARG A 180 3.44 -5.90 -15.53
C ARG A 180 3.92 -4.94 -14.45
N VAL A 181 5.24 -4.71 -14.37
CA VAL A 181 5.83 -3.72 -13.44
C VAL A 181 5.47 -2.28 -13.84
N LYS A 182 5.28 -2.00 -15.15
CA LYS A 182 4.80 -0.68 -15.59
C LYS A 182 3.34 -0.48 -15.23
N LEU A 183 2.52 -1.51 -15.37
CA LEU A 183 1.14 -1.46 -14.90
C LEU A 183 1.08 -1.24 -13.39
N ALA A 184 1.88 -1.98 -12.61
CA ALA A 184 1.97 -1.81 -11.15
C ALA A 184 2.36 -0.37 -10.79
N TYR A 185 3.35 0.22 -11.47
CA TYR A 185 3.73 1.62 -11.28
C TYR A 185 2.56 2.58 -11.57
N VAL A 186 1.82 2.37 -12.65
CA VAL A 186 0.66 3.23 -12.98
C VAL A 186 -0.42 3.11 -11.91
N ILE A 187 -0.68 1.90 -11.42
CA ILE A 187 -1.65 1.65 -10.34
C ILE A 187 -1.21 2.39 -9.08
N ASP A 188 0.00 2.16 -8.62
CA ASP A 188 0.54 2.72 -7.38
C ASP A 188 0.62 4.26 -7.44
N ALA A 189 1.09 4.80 -8.58
CA ALA A 189 1.16 6.24 -8.82
C ALA A 189 -0.21 6.92 -8.99
N THR A 190 -1.30 6.17 -9.22
CA THR A 190 -2.68 6.68 -9.24
C THR A 190 -3.48 6.33 -7.98
N ALA A 191 -2.93 5.56 -7.06
CA ALA A 191 -3.55 5.23 -5.79
C ALA A 191 -3.31 6.35 -4.75
N ALA A 192 -2.37 6.19 -3.84
CA ALA A 192 -2.07 7.15 -2.79
C ALA A 192 -1.82 8.60 -3.31
N PRO A 193 -1.03 8.81 -4.41
CA PRO A 193 -0.82 10.17 -4.93
C PRO A 193 -2.09 10.87 -5.43
N VAL A 194 -3.09 10.13 -5.89
CA VAL A 194 -4.39 10.71 -6.30
C VAL A 194 -5.29 10.91 -5.09
N CYS A 195 -5.39 9.92 -4.20
CA CYS A 195 -6.25 9.99 -3.01
C CYS A 195 -5.88 11.15 -2.08
N ILE A 196 -4.57 11.46 -1.92
CA ILE A 196 -4.07 12.52 -1.03
C ILE A 196 -4.35 13.95 -1.55
N ILE A 197 -4.74 14.10 -2.80
CA ILE A 197 -5.16 15.38 -3.38
C ILE A 197 -6.65 15.42 -3.75
N ALA A 198 -7.38 14.35 -3.45
CA ALA A 198 -8.81 14.25 -3.72
C ALA A 198 -9.61 14.71 -2.50
N PRO A 199 -10.45 15.79 -2.61
CA PRO A 199 -11.15 16.36 -1.46
C PRO A 199 -12.18 15.43 -0.81
N ILE A 200 -12.61 14.40 -1.53
CA ILE A 200 -13.60 13.40 -1.07
C ILE A 200 -12.94 12.03 -1.14
N SER A 201 -12.01 11.77 -0.24
CA SER A 201 -11.30 10.49 -0.13
C SER A 201 -11.19 10.05 1.32
N SER A 202 -10.92 8.76 1.55
CA SER A 202 -10.57 8.25 2.88
C SER A 202 -9.39 9.00 3.49
N TRP A 203 -8.48 9.52 2.65
CA TRP A 203 -7.33 10.29 3.05
C TRP A 203 -7.66 11.70 3.51
N ALA A 204 -8.55 12.40 2.80
CA ALA A 204 -9.07 13.71 3.24
C ALA A 204 -9.72 13.61 4.62
N ALA A 205 -10.35 12.49 4.86
CA ALA A 205 -10.92 12.09 6.12
C ALA A 205 -9.90 11.98 7.25
N ALA A 206 -8.92 11.11 7.03
CA ALA A 206 -7.87 10.85 8.00
C ALA A 206 -7.11 12.13 8.35
N VAL A 207 -6.72 12.92 7.34
CA VAL A 207 -6.03 14.20 7.56
C VAL A 207 -6.90 15.19 8.33
N SER A 208 -8.20 15.27 8.00
CA SER A 208 -9.13 16.15 8.69
C SER A 208 -9.31 15.81 10.17
N SER A 209 -9.16 14.52 10.55
CA SER A 209 -9.30 14.09 11.95
C SER A 209 -8.17 14.58 12.87
N TYR A 210 -7.04 15.00 12.31
CA TYR A 210 -5.92 15.57 13.09
C TYR A 210 -5.99 17.08 13.25
N VAL A 211 -6.92 17.74 12.57
CA VAL A 211 -7.10 19.20 12.59
C VAL A 211 -8.28 19.56 13.50
N PRO A 212 -8.26 20.70 14.22
CA PRO A 212 -9.36 21.11 15.08
C PRO A 212 -10.72 21.13 14.36
N ASP A 213 -11.78 20.85 15.11
CA ASP A 213 -13.14 20.68 14.63
C ASP A 213 -13.60 21.78 13.65
N GLY A 214 -14.17 21.35 12.53
CA GLY A 214 -14.70 22.19 11.48
C GLY A 214 -13.69 22.78 10.49
N GLN A 215 -12.39 22.65 10.72
CA GLN A 215 -11.35 23.20 9.85
C GLN A 215 -10.64 22.16 8.98
N GLY A 216 -10.77 20.87 9.29
CA GLY A 216 -10.01 19.80 8.70
C GLY A 216 -10.08 19.76 7.17
N LEU A 217 -11.29 19.76 6.60
CA LEU A 217 -11.48 19.73 5.15
C LEU A 217 -10.95 21.00 4.47
N ALA A 218 -11.12 22.17 5.09
CA ALA A 218 -10.61 23.43 4.55
C ALA A 218 -9.08 23.44 4.52
N VAL A 219 -8.43 22.94 5.58
CA VAL A 219 -6.98 22.79 5.65
C VAL A 219 -6.48 21.78 4.60
N PHE A 220 -7.15 20.65 4.46
CA PHE A 220 -6.83 19.65 3.44
C PHE A 220 -6.88 20.27 2.03
N ILE A 221 -7.97 20.95 1.67
CA ILE A 221 -8.13 21.59 0.36
C ILE A 221 -7.03 22.65 0.13
N ARG A 222 -6.73 23.47 1.13
CA ARG A 222 -5.67 24.48 1.05
C ARG A 222 -4.28 23.84 0.90
N ALA A 223 -4.07 22.63 1.38
CA ALA A 223 -2.81 21.90 1.26
C ALA A 223 -2.61 21.25 -0.12
N ILE A 224 -3.68 20.98 -0.89
CA ILE A 224 -3.61 20.29 -2.19
C ILE A 224 -2.63 20.96 -3.17
N PRO A 225 -2.65 22.28 -3.41
CA PRO A 225 -1.73 22.93 -4.36
C PRO A 225 -0.26 22.80 -3.99
N TYR A 226 0.04 22.57 -2.73
CA TYR A 226 1.40 22.40 -2.20
C TYR A 226 1.81 20.92 -2.10
N ASN A 227 0.96 19.98 -2.47
CA ASN A 227 1.34 18.56 -2.47
C ASN A 227 2.19 18.25 -3.71
N PHE A 228 3.43 18.77 -3.68
CA PHE A 228 4.33 18.72 -4.83
C PHE A 228 4.65 17.30 -5.27
N TYR A 229 4.80 16.35 -4.33
CA TYR A 229 5.11 14.98 -4.70
C TYR A 229 3.99 14.33 -5.51
N ALA A 230 2.76 14.42 -5.05
CA ALA A 230 1.60 13.86 -5.75
C ALA A 230 1.43 14.50 -7.14
N LEU A 231 1.50 15.83 -7.20
CA LEU A 231 1.36 16.58 -8.45
C LEU A 231 2.46 16.23 -9.46
N PHE A 232 3.73 16.16 -9.03
CA PHE A 232 4.83 15.79 -9.92
C PHE A 232 4.80 14.31 -10.32
N THR A 233 4.37 13.41 -9.44
CA THR A 233 4.22 11.99 -9.77
C THR A 233 3.19 11.80 -10.88
N ILE A 234 2.03 12.42 -10.76
CA ILE A 234 0.97 12.35 -11.77
C ILE A 234 1.43 13.00 -13.07
N ALA A 235 2.02 14.19 -13.00
CA ALA A 235 2.51 14.89 -14.19
C ALA A 235 3.63 14.11 -14.91
N MET A 236 4.59 13.57 -14.17
CA MET A 236 5.68 12.76 -14.73
C MET A 236 5.14 11.48 -15.35
N MET A 237 4.23 10.76 -14.69
CA MET A 237 3.62 9.55 -15.20
C MET A 237 2.92 9.80 -16.55
N ILE A 238 2.10 10.85 -16.65
CA ILE A 238 1.42 11.24 -17.89
C ILE A 238 2.43 11.62 -18.97
N ALA A 239 3.41 12.47 -18.63
CA ALA A 239 4.43 12.92 -19.56
C ALA A 239 5.24 11.75 -20.12
N MET A 240 5.67 10.80 -19.28
CA MET A 240 6.43 9.62 -19.72
C MET A 240 5.63 8.74 -20.67
N VAL A 241 4.35 8.52 -20.39
CA VAL A 241 3.46 7.74 -21.28
C VAL A 241 3.27 8.43 -22.63
N LEU A 242 3.02 9.74 -22.64
CA LEU A 242 2.80 10.50 -23.88
C LEU A 242 4.09 10.62 -24.69
N MET A 243 5.22 10.90 -24.06
CA MET A 243 6.52 11.02 -24.73
C MET A 243 7.15 9.65 -25.06
N LYS A 244 6.61 8.54 -24.52
CA LYS A 244 7.13 7.18 -24.70
C LYS A 244 8.57 7.03 -24.18
N VAL A 245 8.88 7.71 -23.09
CA VAL A 245 10.20 7.71 -22.47
C VAL A 245 10.16 6.87 -21.20
N GLU A 246 11.16 6.01 -21.05
CA GLU A 246 11.39 5.22 -19.85
C GLU A 246 12.88 5.31 -19.48
N PHE A 247 13.19 5.23 -18.20
CA PHE A 247 14.56 5.22 -17.71
C PHE A 247 14.75 4.23 -16.55
N GLY A 248 15.99 4.04 -16.14
CA GLY A 248 16.34 3.11 -15.08
C GLY A 248 15.97 1.66 -15.39
N PRO A 249 15.72 0.84 -14.37
CA PRO A 249 15.35 -0.57 -14.54
C PRO A 249 14.06 -0.77 -15.34
N MET A 250 13.08 0.11 -15.22
CA MET A 250 11.81 0.05 -15.97
C MET A 250 12.04 -0.03 -17.48
N LEU A 251 13.03 0.71 -18.01
CA LEU A 251 13.37 0.68 -19.43
C LEU A 251 13.71 -0.74 -19.93
N LYS A 252 14.38 -1.56 -19.10
CA LYS A 252 14.71 -2.95 -19.43
C LYS A 252 13.45 -3.80 -19.55
N PHE A 253 12.55 -3.71 -18.57
CA PHE A 253 11.28 -4.46 -18.57
C PHE A 253 10.40 -4.08 -19.77
N GLU A 254 10.26 -2.78 -20.03
CA GLU A 254 9.46 -2.27 -21.13
C GLU A 254 10.04 -2.66 -22.50
N ARG A 255 11.37 -2.57 -22.67
CA ARG A 255 12.02 -3.03 -23.93
C ARG A 255 11.84 -4.52 -24.14
N ASN A 256 11.90 -5.32 -23.07
CA ASN A 256 11.70 -6.77 -23.15
C ASN A 256 10.24 -7.08 -23.54
N ALA A 257 9.28 -6.48 -22.87
CA ALA A 257 7.85 -6.64 -23.19
C ALA A 257 7.53 -6.28 -24.65
N ILE A 258 8.14 -5.21 -25.18
CA ILE A 258 7.92 -4.79 -26.57
C ILE A 258 8.56 -5.80 -27.55
N LYS A 259 9.81 -6.23 -27.32
CA LYS A 259 10.59 -7.04 -28.26
C LYS A 259 10.19 -8.50 -28.27
N THR A 260 10.02 -9.09 -27.09
CA THR A 260 9.83 -10.54 -26.93
C THR A 260 8.37 -10.90 -26.59
N GLY A 261 7.58 -9.94 -26.11
CA GLY A 261 6.25 -10.20 -25.56
C GLY A 261 6.29 -10.72 -24.10
N ASP A 262 7.48 -10.90 -23.50
CA ASP A 262 7.61 -11.28 -22.10
C ASP A 262 7.33 -10.07 -21.19
N LEU A 263 6.21 -10.12 -20.50
CA LEU A 263 5.71 -9.02 -19.65
C LEU A 263 6.36 -8.99 -18.27
N PHE A 264 7.08 -10.06 -17.88
CA PHE A 264 7.61 -10.24 -16.54
C PHE A 264 9.13 -10.01 -16.47
N SER A 265 9.84 -10.25 -17.58
CA SER A 265 11.31 -10.19 -17.67
C SER A 265 12.04 -11.04 -16.61
N GLY A 266 11.41 -12.14 -16.22
CA GLY A 266 11.92 -13.05 -15.19
C GLY A 266 10.89 -14.12 -14.82
N SER A 267 10.90 -14.56 -13.56
CA SER A 267 9.90 -15.49 -13.05
C SER A 267 8.51 -14.83 -13.00
N ASN A 268 7.51 -15.54 -13.50
CA ASN A 268 6.12 -15.17 -13.31
C ASN A 268 5.59 -15.86 -12.05
N PRO A 269 5.41 -15.14 -10.92
CA PRO A 269 4.89 -15.73 -9.69
C PRO A 269 3.44 -16.21 -9.80
N TYR A 270 2.75 -15.83 -10.87
CA TYR A 270 1.35 -16.15 -11.15
C TYR A 270 1.19 -17.09 -12.38
N ALA A 271 2.24 -17.79 -12.81
CA ALA A 271 2.23 -18.62 -14.02
C ALA A 271 1.13 -19.69 -14.05
N GLY A 272 0.81 -20.30 -12.91
CA GLY A 272 -0.24 -21.31 -12.82
C GLY A 272 -1.68 -20.78 -12.82
N LEU A 273 -1.85 -19.45 -12.80
CA LEU A 273 -3.17 -18.80 -12.76
C LEU A 273 -3.57 -18.23 -14.13
N MET A 274 -2.65 -18.22 -15.09
CA MET A 274 -2.84 -17.60 -16.41
C MET A 274 -3.10 -18.60 -17.53
N GLU A 275 -3.05 -19.89 -17.25
CA GLU A 275 -3.15 -20.95 -18.26
C GLU A 275 -4.58 -21.46 -18.49
N ASP A 276 -5.55 -20.59 -18.58
CA ASP A 276 -6.70 -20.90 -19.39
C ASP A 276 -6.75 -19.87 -20.53
N ASP A 277 -6.11 -20.23 -21.65
CA ASP A 277 -6.34 -19.55 -22.92
C ASP A 277 -7.79 -19.88 -23.32
N PRO A 278 -8.72 -18.97 -23.17
CA PRO A 278 -10.06 -19.23 -23.57
C PRO A 278 -10.20 -18.92 -25.05
N ASP A 279 -9.91 -19.87 -25.86
CA ASP A 279 -10.55 -19.97 -27.19
C ASP A 279 -12.08 -20.21 -27.01
N ASP A 280 -12.58 -20.08 -25.78
CA ASP A 280 -13.99 -20.17 -25.46
C ASP A 280 -14.70 -18.86 -25.83
N THR A 281 -15.24 -18.89 -27.05
CA THR A 281 -15.96 -17.79 -27.70
C THR A 281 -17.23 -17.34 -26.99
N LYS A 282 -17.60 -17.93 -25.86
CA LYS A 282 -18.88 -17.74 -25.17
C LYS A 282 -18.94 -16.56 -24.21
N GLY A 283 -17.79 -16.04 -23.75
CA GLY A 283 -17.74 -14.88 -22.84
C GLY A 283 -18.20 -13.59 -23.53
N ALA A 284 -18.88 -12.73 -22.77
CA ALA A 284 -19.25 -11.39 -23.18
C ALA A 284 -18.53 -10.34 -22.32
N VAL A 285 -18.36 -9.12 -22.85
CA VAL A 285 -17.79 -7.99 -22.08
C VAL A 285 -18.55 -7.73 -20.78
N ALA A 286 -19.85 -8.00 -20.76
CA ALA A 286 -20.67 -7.88 -19.56
C ALA A 286 -20.22 -8.83 -18.43
N ASP A 287 -19.58 -9.96 -18.77
CA ASP A 287 -19.08 -10.92 -17.77
C ASP A 287 -17.87 -10.41 -16.99
N LEU A 288 -17.20 -9.39 -17.50
CA LEU A 288 -16.16 -8.67 -16.79
C LEU A 288 -16.68 -7.37 -16.17
N VAL A 289 -17.33 -6.53 -17.00
CA VAL A 289 -17.64 -5.15 -16.63
C VAL A 289 -18.73 -5.08 -15.56
N LEU A 290 -19.77 -5.90 -15.67
CA LEU A 290 -20.91 -5.79 -14.75
C LEU A 290 -20.56 -6.21 -13.31
N PRO A 291 -19.85 -7.33 -13.05
CA PRO A 291 -19.38 -7.65 -11.70
C PRO A 291 -18.47 -6.58 -11.10
N ILE A 292 -17.61 -5.95 -11.91
CA ILE A 292 -16.73 -4.86 -11.45
C ILE A 292 -17.54 -3.63 -11.09
N VAL A 293 -18.48 -3.20 -11.92
CA VAL A 293 -19.35 -2.06 -11.63
C VAL A 293 -20.15 -2.30 -10.34
N VAL A 294 -20.70 -3.51 -10.18
CA VAL A 294 -21.41 -3.87 -8.95
C VAL A 294 -20.47 -3.89 -7.75
N LEU A 295 -19.26 -4.41 -7.89
CA LEU A 295 -18.23 -4.36 -6.85
C LEU A 295 -17.94 -2.91 -6.43
N ILE A 296 -17.70 -2.01 -7.39
CA ILE A 296 -17.43 -0.59 -7.13
C ILE A 296 -18.60 0.04 -6.35
N VAL A 297 -19.81 -0.11 -6.86
CA VAL A 297 -21.02 0.45 -6.22
C VAL A 297 -21.20 -0.13 -4.82
N ALA A 298 -21.02 -1.42 -4.65
CA ALA A 298 -21.15 -2.09 -3.35
C ALA A 298 -20.08 -1.65 -2.35
N CYS A 299 -18.80 -1.50 -2.78
CA CYS A 299 -17.73 -1.01 -1.92
C CYS A 299 -17.96 0.46 -1.53
N VAL A 300 -18.34 1.33 -2.46
CA VAL A 300 -18.71 2.72 -2.16
C VAL A 300 -19.87 2.76 -1.16
N THR A 301 -20.89 1.94 -1.36
CA THR A 301 -22.04 1.85 -0.43
C THR A 301 -21.59 1.31 0.94
N GLY A 302 -20.70 0.32 0.96
CA GLY A 302 -20.11 -0.24 2.19
C GLY A 302 -19.28 0.80 2.97
N MET A 303 -18.53 1.64 2.28
CA MET A 303 -17.77 2.73 2.90
C MET A 303 -18.72 3.80 3.47
N LEU A 304 -19.75 4.19 2.72
CA LEU A 304 -20.79 5.10 3.22
C LEU A 304 -21.51 4.51 4.45
N TYR A 305 -21.79 3.21 4.44
CA TYR A 305 -22.40 2.50 5.57
C TYR A 305 -21.50 2.53 6.81
N SER A 306 -20.22 2.17 6.66
CA SER A 306 -19.25 2.18 7.78
C SER A 306 -19.03 3.59 8.34
N GLY A 307 -19.16 4.63 7.51
CA GLY A 307 -19.11 6.05 7.89
C GLY A 307 -20.43 6.64 8.40
N SER A 308 -21.43 5.79 8.69
CA SER A 308 -22.72 6.20 9.27
C SER A 308 -23.59 7.09 8.39
N PHE A 309 -23.45 7.02 7.06
CA PHE A 309 -24.25 7.80 6.10
C PHE A 309 -25.77 7.56 6.23
N PHE A 310 -26.16 6.31 6.56
CA PHE A 310 -27.55 5.88 6.66
C PHE A 310 -28.13 5.98 8.08
N ASP A 311 -27.31 6.33 9.07
CA ASP A 311 -27.73 6.44 10.47
C ASP A 311 -28.29 7.84 10.74
N ALA A 312 -29.61 7.93 10.94
CA ALA A 312 -30.31 9.18 11.19
C ALA A 312 -29.90 9.87 12.52
N ALA A 313 -29.23 9.16 13.44
CA ALA A 313 -28.71 9.71 14.66
C ALA A 313 -27.27 10.26 14.52
N SER A 314 -26.60 10.01 13.40
CA SER A 314 -25.25 10.44 13.14
C SER A 314 -25.18 11.83 12.51
N GLU A 315 -24.13 12.59 12.83
CA GLU A 315 -23.79 13.85 12.16
C GLU A 315 -23.47 13.65 10.67
N ASN A 316 -23.13 12.41 10.28
CA ASN A 316 -22.84 12.02 8.90
C ASN A 316 -24.09 11.61 8.11
N TYR A 317 -25.30 11.70 8.68
CA TYR A 317 -26.52 11.32 7.99
C TYR A 317 -26.72 12.12 6.69
N LEU A 318 -26.79 11.40 5.57
CA LEU A 318 -26.89 11.95 4.21
C LEU A 318 -25.76 12.95 3.82
N ASN A 319 -24.67 12.94 4.59
CA ASN A 319 -23.49 13.75 4.33
C ASN A 319 -22.39 12.87 3.71
N ILE A 320 -22.27 12.85 2.38
CA ILE A 320 -21.28 12.02 1.67
C ILE A 320 -19.84 12.34 2.11
N PRO A 321 -19.39 13.62 2.14
CA PRO A 321 -18.02 13.92 2.59
C PRO A 321 -17.75 13.46 4.03
N GLY A 322 -18.67 13.74 4.95
CA GLY A 322 -18.54 13.34 6.35
C GLY A 322 -18.50 11.82 6.53
N ALA A 323 -19.38 11.09 5.83
CA ALA A 323 -19.42 9.64 5.90
C ALA A 323 -18.14 8.99 5.32
N PHE A 324 -17.62 9.50 4.21
CA PHE A 324 -16.31 9.04 3.71
C PHE A 324 -15.19 9.38 4.67
N SER A 325 -15.26 10.55 5.32
CA SER A 325 -14.32 10.97 6.35
C SER A 325 -14.22 10.00 7.53
N SER A 326 -15.33 9.43 7.93
CA SER A 326 -15.43 8.53 9.09
C SER A 326 -15.49 7.05 8.68
N SER A 327 -15.28 6.73 7.39
CA SER A 327 -15.42 5.36 6.90
C SER A 327 -14.26 4.47 7.35
N ASP A 328 -14.60 3.23 7.76
CA ASP A 328 -13.65 2.15 7.91
C ASP A 328 -13.51 1.41 6.56
N ALA A 329 -12.37 1.61 5.90
CA ALA A 329 -12.09 1.01 4.60
C ALA A 329 -12.12 -0.52 4.66
N SER A 330 -11.64 -1.14 5.74
CA SER A 330 -11.63 -2.59 5.92
C SER A 330 -13.06 -3.15 5.92
N ILE A 331 -13.95 -2.56 6.72
CA ILE A 331 -15.37 -2.96 6.78
C ILE A 331 -16.05 -2.67 5.43
N GLY A 332 -15.85 -1.49 4.86
CA GLY A 332 -16.47 -1.08 3.61
C GLY A 332 -16.10 -1.98 2.44
N LEU A 333 -14.83 -2.32 2.30
CA LEU A 333 -14.31 -3.19 1.25
C LEU A 333 -14.75 -4.65 1.44
N MET A 334 -14.69 -5.17 2.68
CA MET A 334 -15.12 -6.53 2.99
C MET A 334 -16.60 -6.73 2.69
N LEU A 335 -17.48 -5.84 3.16
CA LEU A 335 -18.91 -5.92 2.90
C LEU A 335 -19.20 -5.76 1.40
N GLY A 336 -18.66 -4.73 0.78
CA GLY A 336 -18.89 -4.44 -0.63
C GLY A 336 -18.43 -5.57 -1.54
N SER A 337 -17.25 -6.14 -1.31
CA SER A 337 -16.76 -7.27 -2.08
C SER A 337 -17.58 -8.55 -1.85
N SER A 338 -18.09 -8.78 -0.64
CA SER A 338 -18.97 -9.91 -0.35
C SER A 338 -20.26 -9.82 -1.16
N PHE A 339 -20.89 -8.64 -1.24
CA PHE A 339 -22.04 -8.40 -2.12
C PHE A 339 -21.68 -8.54 -3.60
N GLY A 340 -20.51 -8.03 -4.01
CA GLY A 340 -19.99 -8.19 -5.37
C GLY A 340 -19.81 -9.65 -5.77
N LEU A 341 -19.23 -10.47 -4.89
CA LEU A 341 -19.08 -11.91 -5.11
C LEU A 341 -20.43 -12.62 -5.21
N LEU A 342 -21.35 -12.34 -4.28
CA LEU A 342 -22.69 -12.91 -4.31
C LEU A 342 -23.41 -12.57 -5.62
N PHE A 343 -23.35 -11.32 -6.04
CA PHE A 343 -23.88 -10.90 -7.33
C PHE A 343 -23.24 -11.66 -8.50
N ALA A 344 -21.91 -11.77 -8.53
CA ALA A 344 -21.18 -12.46 -9.59
C ALA A 344 -21.60 -13.94 -9.68
N LEU A 345 -21.72 -14.64 -8.55
CA LEU A 345 -22.17 -16.04 -8.50
C LEU A 345 -23.59 -16.18 -9.07
N ILE A 346 -24.53 -15.34 -8.64
CA ILE A 346 -25.91 -15.36 -9.14
C ILE A 346 -25.94 -15.01 -10.64
N PHE A 347 -25.22 -13.99 -11.06
CA PHE A 347 -25.16 -13.53 -12.44
C PHE A 347 -24.66 -14.61 -13.39
N TYR A 348 -23.53 -15.28 -13.06
CA TYR A 348 -22.99 -16.35 -13.91
C TYR A 348 -23.87 -17.60 -13.90
N TRP A 349 -24.52 -17.90 -12.78
CA TRP A 349 -25.48 -18.99 -12.71
C TRP A 349 -26.71 -18.74 -13.60
N VAL A 350 -27.33 -17.56 -13.50
CA VAL A 350 -28.50 -17.18 -14.32
C VAL A 350 -28.15 -17.14 -15.80
N ARG A 351 -26.97 -16.63 -16.15
CA ARG A 351 -26.48 -16.61 -17.54
C ARG A 351 -26.04 -17.97 -18.05
N LYS A 352 -25.94 -18.97 -17.22
CA LYS A 352 -25.37 -20.28 -17.53
C LYS A 352 -23.96 -20.17 -18.12
N ALA A 353 -23.19 -19.18 -17.73
CA ALA A 353 -21.83 -18.98 -18.17
C ALA A 353 -20.89 -20.04 -17.59
N MET A 354 -21.20 -20.52 -16.38
CA MET A 354 -20.43 -21.52 -15.65
C MET A 354 -21.36 -22.50 -14.91
N THR A 355 -20.88 -23.70 -14.66
CA THR A 355 -21.54 -24.65 -13.75
C THR A 355 -21.27 -24.28 -12.29
N PHE A 356 -22.15 -24.67 -11.37
CA PHE A 356 -21.96 -24.41 -9.94
C PHE A 356 -20.62 -24.95 -9.43
N LYS A 357 -20.22 -26.15 -9.89
CA LYS A 357 -18.93 -26.74 -9.52
C LYS A 357 -17.75 -25.86 -9.94
N GLN A 358 -17.74 -25.38 -11.18
CA GLN A 358 -16.70 -24.48 -11.68
C GLN A 358 -16.64 -23.17 -10.88
N MET A 359 -17.80 -22.62 -10.51
CA MET A 359 -17.85 -21.42 -9.68
C MET A 359 -17.24 -21.65 -8.29
N MET A 360 -17.57 -22.79 -7.66
CA MET A 360 -17.02 -23.12 -6.33
C MET A 360 -15.52 -23.43 -6.36
N GLU A 361 -15.00 -23.97 -7.45
CA GLU A 361 -13.55 -24.16 -7.65
C GLU A 361 -12.80 -22.83 -7.74
N CYS A 362 -13.43 -21.76 -8.19
CA CYS A 362 -12.80 -20.43 -8.25
C CYS A 362 -12.48 -19.83 -6.87
N ILE A 363 -13.20 -20.21 -5.82
CA ILE A 363 -12.99 -19.68 -4.48
C ILE A 363 -11.60 -20.08 -3.93
N PRO A 364 -11.26 -21.39 -3.85
CA PRO A 364 -9.92 -21.78 -3.40
C PRO A 364 -8.81 -21.39 -4.38
N GLU A 365 -9.08 -21.32 -5.70
CA GLU A 365 -8.10 -20.83 -6.67
C GLU A 365 -7.79 -19.34 -6.45
N GLY A 366 -8.81 -18.52 -6.23
CA GLY A 366 -8.65 -17.11 -5.90
C GLY A 366 -7.89 -16.91 -4.58
N PHE A 367 -8.18 -17.73 -3.55
CA PHE A 367 -7.42 -17.70 -2.30
C PHE A 367 -5.93 -18.00 -2.55
N LYS A 368 -5.62 -19.06 -3.29
CA LYS A 368 -4.24 -19.41 -3.64
C LYS A 368 -3.52 -18.27 -4.39
N ALA A 369 -4.23 -17.56 -5.26
CA ALA A 369 -3.69 -16.44 -5.99
C ALA A 369 -3.24 -15.29 -5.08
N MET A 370 -3.94 -15.09 -3.96
CA MET A 370 -3.66 -14.01 -3.02
C MET A 370 -2.71 -14.40 -1.89
N VAL A 371 -2.35 -15.68 -1.74
CA VAL A 371 -1.42 -16.14 -0.69
C VAL A 371 -0.12 -15.34 -0.65
N PRO A 372 0.56 -15.03 -1.78
CA PRO A 372 1.77 -14.20 -1.73
C PRO A 372 1.53 -12.82 -1.11
N ALA A 373 0.46 -12.14 -1.50
CA ALA A 373 0.11 -10.82 -0.96
C ALA A 373 -0.24 -10.91 0.54
N ILE A 374 -1.04 -11.90 0.94
CA ILE A 374 -1.41 -12.16 2.34
C ILE A 374 -0.17 -12.38 3.20
N MET A 375 0.79 -13.19 2.74
CA MET A 375 2.04 -13.43 3.48
C MET A 375 2.87 -12.16 3.64
N ILE A 376 3.02 -11.38 2.55
CA ILE A 376 3.79 -10.13 2.60
C ILE A 376 3.11 -9.14 3.55
N LEU A 377 1.79 -8.95 3.46
CA LEU A 377 1.04 -8.07 4.36
C LEU A 377 1.21 -8.51 5.82
N THR A 378 1.03 -9.80 6.12
CA THR A 378 1.21 -10.32 7.48
C THR A 378 2.61 -10.00 8.03
N PHE A 379 3.66 -10.23 7.25
CA PHE A 379 5.02 -9.91 7.70
C PHE A 379 5.29 -8.42 7.78
N ALA A 380 4.72 -7.60 6.87
CA ALA A 380 4.85 -6.16 6.91
C ALA A 380 4.20 -5.57 8.18
N TRP A 381 2.98 -6.01 8.51
CA TRP A 381 2.30 -5.60 9.75
C TRP A 381 3.04 -6.08 11.00
N SER A 382 3.57 -7.31 10.98
CA SER A 382 4.40 -7.82 12.09
C SER A 382 5.68 -7.00 12.25
N LEU A 383 6.35 -6.63 11.15
CA LEU A 383 7.52 -5.76 11.18
C LEU A 383 7.19 -4.38 11.73
N LYS A 384 6.02 -3.82 11.33
CA LYS A 384 5.50 -2.56 11.88
C LYS A 384 5.28 -2.68 13.39
N ALA A 385 4.62 -3.75 13.86
CA ALA A 385 4.39 -3.99 15.28
C ALA A 385 5.71 -4.04 16.08
N MET A 386 6.74 -4.74 15.54
CA MET A 386 8.08 -4.75 16.15
C MET A 386 8.74 -3.37 16.18
N THR A 387 8.54 -2.57 15.14
CA THR A 387 9.09 -1.21 15.05
C THR A 387 8.40 -0.26 16.01
N ASP A 388 7.08 -0.37 16.13
CA ASP A 388 6.26 0.44 17.04
C ASP A 388 6.56 0.09 18.50
N SER A 389 6.74 -1.19 18.84
CA SER A 389 7.09 -1.64 20.21
C SER A 389 8.48 -1.16 20.66
N LEU A 390 9.37 -0.88 19.71
CA LEU A 390 10.67 -0.23 19.97
C LEU A 390 10.58 1.29 20.10
N GLY A 391 9.39 1.89 19.93
CA GLY A 391 9.21 3.33 20.08
C GLY A 391 9.78 4.15 18.93
N ALA A 392 9.63 3.70 17.68
CA ALA A 392 10.02 4.46 16.50
C ALA A 392 9.29 5.82 16.43
N THR A 393 7.99 5.83 16.73
CA THR A 393 7.16 7.04 16.78
C THR A 393 7.71 8.09 17.74
N PRO A 394 7.87 7.83 19.06
CA PRO A 394 8.42 8.83 19.98
C PRO A 394 9.87 9.23 19.67
N PHE A 395 10.67 8.34 19.09
CA PHE A 395 12.01 8.72 18.62
C PHE A 395 11.96 9.79 17.53
N VAL A 396 11.12 9.59 16.50
CA VAL A 396 11.00 10.54 15.39
C VAL A 396 10.38 11.86 15.86
N GLU A 397 9.37 11.81 16.74
CA GLU A 397 8.77 12.97 17.35
C GLU A 397 9.81 13.80 18.14
N TYR A 398 10.61 13.15 18.98
CA TYR A 398 11.73 13.80 19.69
C TYR A 398 12.72 14.47 18.71
N PHE A 399 13.11 13.76 17.66
CA PHE A 399 14.05 14.25 16.67
C PHE A 399 13.53 15.52 15.97
N VAL A 400 12.27 15.50 15.51
CA VAL A 400 11.63 16.64 14.85
C VAL A 400 11.52 17.84 15.81
N ASN A 401 11.03 17.62 17.03
CA ASN A 401 10.87 18.68 18.02
C ASN A 401 12.19 19.33 18.45
N THR A 402 13.28 18.55 18.45
CA THR A 402 14.60 19.05 18.91
C THR A 402 15.32 19.82 17.81
N TYR A 403 15.29 19.35 16.57
CA TYR A 403 16.15 19.86 15.50
C TYR A 403 15.42 20.70 14.46
N ALA A 404 14.11 20.55 14.27
CA ALA A 404 13.39 21.24 13.21
C ALA A 404 12.99 22.69 13.56
N ARG A 405 12.83 23.04 14.83
CA ARG A 405 12.38 24.39 15.27
C ARG A 405 13.31 25.53 14.91
N SER A 406 14.63 25.29 14.82
CA SER A 406 15.63 26.35 14.61
C SER A 406 15.75 26.85 13.17
N VAL A 407 15.09 26.17 12.21
CA VAL A 407 15.29 26.42 10.76
C VAL A 407 13.94 26.53 10.05
N GLN A 408 13.08 27.46 10.51
CA GLN A 408 11.67 27.55 10.14
C GLN A 408 11.39 27.59 8.63
N PHE A 409 12.17 28.33 7.87
CA PHE A 409 11.96 28.46 6.43
C PHE A 409 12.35 27.18 5.64
N PHE A 410 13.19 26.31 6.22
CA PHE A 410 13.48 24.98 5.68
C PHE A 410 12.52 23.90 6.19
N LEU A 411 11.68 24.21 7.18
CA LEU A 411 10.80 23.20 7.81
C LEU A 411 9.93 22.44 6.81
N PRO A 412 9.32 23.04 5.78
CA PRO A 412 8.56 22.25 4.80
C PRO A 412 9.40 21.15 4.14
N ALA A 413 10.64 21.46 3.75
CA ALA A 413 11.54 20.48 3.14
C ALA A 413 12.04 19.43 4.15
N ILE A 414 12.30 19.84 5.40
CA ILE A 414 12.72 18.96 6.49
C ILE A 414 11.58 18.00 6.83
N VAL A 415 10.36 18.50 7.00
CA VAL A 415 9.16 17.69 7.29
C VAL A 415 8.89 16.71 6.16
N PHE A 416 9.00 17.14 4.89
CA PHE A 416 8.90 16.27 3.73
C PHE A 416 9.93 15.14 3.79
N ALA A 417 11.21 15.46 4.03
CA ALA A 417 12.29 14.46 4.10
C ALA A 417 12.09 13.48 5.26
N ILE A 418 11.69 13.96 6.43
CA ILE A 418 11.39 13.12 7.60
C ILE A 418 10.18 12.23 7.28
N GLY A 419 9.13 12.78 6.67
CA GLY A 419 7.97 12.02 6.22
C GLY A 419 8.35 10.90 5.26
N CYS A 420 9.21 11.20 4.26
CA CYS A 420 9.73 10.18 3.33
C CYS A 420 10.47 9.05 4.08
N LEU A 421 11.37 9.40 4.99
CA LEU A 421 12.16 8.41 5.75
C LEU A 421 11.28 7.59 6.68
N LEU A 422 10.35 8.23 7.38
CA LEU A 422 9.47 7.56 8.33
C LEU A 422 8.51 6.61 7.61
N ALA A 423 7.81 7.09 6.58
CA ALA A 423 6.89 6.26 5.81
C ALA A 423 7.60 5.12 5.08
N PHE A 424 8.80 5.37 4.54
CA PHE A 424 9.63 4.32 3.95
C PHE A 424 10.01 3.23 4.95
N ALA A 425 10.35 3.63 6.19
CA ALA A 425 10.77 2.70 7.24
C ALA A 425 9.60 1.95 7.89
N THR A 426 8.42 2.57 7.97
CA THR A 426 7.24 1.99 8.63
C THR A 426 6.26 1.32 7.66
N GLY A 427 6.35 1.65 6.36
CA GLY A 427 5.43 1.16 5.34
C GLY A 427 4.00 1.68 5.51
N THR A 428 3.83 2.86 6.14
CA THR A 428 2.51 3.45 6.32
C THR A 428 2.51 4.97 6.18
N SER A 429 1.73 5.46 5.24
CA SER A 429 1.45 6.89 5.12
C SER A 429 0.60 7.41 6.27
N TRP A 430 -0.43 6.66 6.67
CA TRP A 430 -1.41 7.07 7.69
C TRP A 430 -0.75 7.30 9.06
N GLY A 431 0.09 6.37 9.50
CA GLY A 431 0.87 6.54 10.73
C GLY A 431 1.82 7.73 10.64
N THR A 432 2.43 7.94 9.49
CA THR A 432 3.40 9.01 9.27
C THR A 432 2.78 10.40 9.33
N PHE A 433 1.73 10.68 8.55
CA PHE A 433 1.09 11.99 8.62
C PHE A 433 0.30 12.19 9.94
N GLY A 434 -0.20 11.09 10.53
CA GLY A 434 -0.83 11.13 11.85
C GLY A 434 0.10 11.63 12.97
N ILE A 435 1.41 11.42 12.83
CA ILE A 435 2.42 11.97 13.73
C ILE A 435 2.81 13.39 13.32
N LEU A 436 3.09 13.60 12.03
CA LEU A 436 3.71 14.84 11.56
C LEU A 436 2.75 16.02 11.50
N ILE A 437 1.45 15.81 11.20
CA ILE A 437 0.46 16.91 11.13
C ILE A 437 0.27 17.57 12.49
N PRO A 438 0.00 16.86 13.61
CA PRO A 438 -0.10 17.48 14.93
C PRO A 438 1.16 18.23 15.33
N ILE A 439 2.36 17.70 15.05
CA ILE A 439 3.63 18.37 15.31
C ILE A 439 3.75 19.65 14.50
N THR A 440 3.39 19.61 13.22
CA THR A 440 3.41 20.77 12.34
C THR A 440 2.50 21.88 12.85
N MET A 441 1.29 21.53 13.30
CA MET A 441 0.33 22.49 13.88
C MET A 441 0.79 23.06 15.21
N ALA A 442 1.54 22.28 15.99
CA ALA A 442 2.15 22.77 17.24
C ALA A 442 3.27 23.80 16.97
N ILE A 443 3.92 23.74 15.79
CA ILE A 443 4.98 24.69 15.40
C ILE A 443 4.38 25.94 14.76
N PHE A 444 3.37 25.77 13.89
CA PHE A 444 2.75 26.84 13.12
C PHE A 444 1.23 26.86 13.30
N PRO A 445 0.64 28.02 13.65
CA PRO A 445 -0.80 28.22 13.58
C PRO A 445 -1.32 28.03 12.14
N LEU A 446 -2.59 27.63 11.99
CA LEU A 446 -3.23 27.33 10.70
C LEU A 446 -3.41 28.56 9.78
N ASP A 447 -3.31 29.77 10.32
CA ASP A 447 -3.30 31.04 9.58
C ASP A 447 -1.93 31.37 8.99
N ASN A 448 -0.86 30.72 9.48
CA ASN A 448 0.48 30.90 8.93
C ASN A 448 0.62 30.12 7.61
N PRO A 449 1.02 30.78 6.49
CA PRO A 449 1.24 30.10 5.22
C PRO A 449 2.22 28.92 5.30
N LEU A 450 3.27 29.00 6.15
CA LEU A 450 4.20 27.90 6.38
C LEU A 450 3.51 26.69 7.04
N GLY A 451 2.50 26.90 7.86
CA GLY A 451 1.74 25.82 8.49
C GLY A 451 1.04 24.94 7.46
N ILE A 452 0.32 25.53 6.52
CA ILE A 452 -0.35 24.81 5.43
C ILE A 452 0.66 24.08 4.53
N ILE A 453 1.79 24.74 4.19
CA ILE A 453 2.83 24.12 3.37
C ILE A 453 3.48 22.95 4.12
N CYS A 454 3.72 23.05 5.43
CA CYS A 454 4.26 21.96 6.24
C CYS A 454 3.27 20.79 6.40
N ILE A 455 1.96 21.07 6.56
CA ILE A 455 0.93 20.02 6.55
C ILE A 455 0.95 19.29 5.21
N SER A 456 1.00 20.05 4.09
CA SER A 456 1.13 19.46 2.76
C SER A 456 2.42 18.65 2.60
N ALA A 457 3.53 19.14 3.14
CA ALA A 457 4.82 18.45 3.13
C ALA A 457 4.78 17.14 3.95
N SER A 458 4.06 17.14 5.08
CA SER A 458 3.81 15.93 5.88
C SER A 458 3.07 14.86 5.07
N MET A 459 1.99 15.27 4.40
CA MET A 459 1.20 14.40 3.53
C MET A 459 2.01 13.90 2.33
N ALA A 460 2.69 14.79 1.64
CA ALA A 460 3.51 14.46 0.47
C ALA A 460 4.69 13.56 0.82
N GLY A 461 5.35 13.81 1.94
CA GLY A 461 6.45 12.98 2.45
C GLY A 461 5.98 11.58 2.83
N ALA A 462 4.83 11.49 3.51
CA ALA A 462 4.20 10.23 3.85
C ALA A 462 3.90 9.39 2.59
N VAL A 463 3.24 9.99 1.59
CA VAL A 463 2.95 9.31 0.31
C VAL A 463 4.24 8.93 -0.42
N CYS A 464 5.24 9.80 -0.47
CA CYS A 464 6.51 9.51 -1.14
C CYS A 464 7.25 8.33 -0.50
N GLY A 465 7.37 8.31 0.81
CA GLY A 465 8.05 7.25 1.53
C GLY A 465 7.33 5.91 1.39
N ASP A 466 6.03 5.93 1.52
CA ASP A 466 5.13 4.78 1.34
C ASP A 466 5.24 4.21 -0.08
N HIS A 467 5.07 5.06 -1.09
CA HIS A 467 5.20 4.73 -2.52
C HIS A 467 6.58 4.18 -2.90
N CYS A 468 7.63 4.44 -2.11
CA CYS A 468 8.98 3.88 -2.30
C CYS A 468 9.20 2.59 -1.50
N SER A 469 8.39 2.32 -0.49
CA SER A 469 8.66 1.28 0.50
C SER A 469 8.26 -0.11 0.02
N PRO A 470 9.17 -1.10 0.10
CA PRO A 470 8.81 -2.49 -0.23
C PRO A 470 7.93 -3.16 0.83
N ILE A 471 7.67 -2.51 1.96
CA ILE A 471 6.79 -3.01 3.02
C ILE A 471 5.47 -2.21 3.09
N SER A 472 5.22 -1.34 2.13
CA SER A 472 3.99 -0.57 2.02
C SER A 472 2.83 -1.43 1.56
N ASP A 473 1.69 -1.25 2.21
CA ASP A 473 0.44 -1.93 1.87
C ASP A 473 0.02 -1.61 0.42
N THR A 474 0.09 -0.34 0.00
CA THR A 474 -0.32 0.08 -1.35
C THR A 474 0.60 -0.47 -2.42
N THR A 475 1.93 -0.43 -2.20
CA THR A 475 2.92 -0.99 -3.13
C THR A 475 2.77 -2.51 -3.27
N ILE A 476 2.46 -3.21 -2.16
CA ILE A 476 2.15 -4.65 -2.16
C ILE A 476 0.87 -4.90 -2.95
N MET A 477 -0.19 -4.13 -2.71
CA MET A 477 -1.47 -4.30 -3.41
C MET A 477 -1.38 -3.92 -4.89
N ALA A 478 -0.59 -2.91 -5.26
CA ALA A 478 -0.34 -2.55 -6.66
C ALA A 478 0.35 -3.69 -7.41
N SER A 479 1.35 -4.33 -6.78
CA SER A 479 2.02 -5.50 -7.37
C SER A 479 1.08 -6.71 -7.49
N ALA A 480 0.24 -6.95 -6.48
CA ALA A 480 -0.78 -8.00 -6.50
C ALA A 480 -1.86 -7.72 -7.57
N GLY A 481 -2.35 -6.50 -7.67
CA GLY A 481 -3.32 -6.07 -8.68
C GLY A 481 -2.78 -6.23 -10.10
N ALA A 482 -1.55 -5.82 -10.36
CA ALA A 482 -0.86 -6.02 -11.62
C ALA A 482 -0.43 -7.48 -11.85
N GLN A 483 -0.42 -8.31 -10.82
CA GLN A 483 0.16 -9.66 -10.81
C GLN A 483 1.60 -9.66 -11.32
N CYS A 484 2.47 -8.90 -10.68
CA CYS A 484 3.90 -8.88 -10.95
C CYS A 484 4.69 -9.23 -9.69
N ASP A 485 5.97 -9.53 -9.87
CA ASP A 485 6.89 -9.70 -8.75
C ASP A 485 7.04 -8.38 -8.00
N HIS A 486 6.84 -8.44 -6.69
CA HIS A 486 6.82 -7.26 -5.83
C HIS A 486 8.17 -6.52 -5.77
N VAL A 487 9.28 -7.26 -5.67
CA VAL A 487 10.63 -6.65 -5.63
C VAL A 487 10.97 -6.00 -6.96
N ASN A 488 10.53 -6.61 -8.08
CA ASN A 488 10.70 -6.01 -9.40
C ASN A 488 9.86 -4.72 -9.53
N HIS A 489 8.64 -4.70 -8.99
CA HIS A 489 7.81 -3.49 -8.95
C HIS A 489 8.54 -2.37 -8.20
N VAL A 490 8.93 -2.60 -6.95
CA VAL A 490 9.64 -1.60 -6.13
C VAL A 490 10.91 -1.11 -6.81
N SER A 491 11.77 -2.03 -7.29
CA SER A 491 13.05 -1.67 -7.91
C SER A 491 12.91 -0.88 -9.21
N THR A 492 11.82 -1.09 -9.96
CA THR A 492 11.55 -0.35 -11.19
C THR A 492 10.89 1.00 -10.95
N GLN A 493 10.09 1.13 -9.90
CA GLN A 493 9.39 2.35 -9.50
C GLN A 493 10.32 3.36 -8.79
N LEU A 494 11.22 2.85 -7.96
CA LEU A 494 12.06 3.68 -7.08
C LEU A 494 12.80 4.83 -7.79
N PRO A 495 13.44 4.64 -8.97
CA PRO A 495 14.07 5.75 -9.68
C PRO A 495 13.09 6.88 -10.08
N TYR A 496 11.85 6.53 -10.40
CA TYR A 496 10.80 7.50 -10.75
C TYR A 496 10.38 8.30 -9.52
N ALA A 497 10.11 7.61 -8.43
CA ALA A 497 9.76 8.22 -7.17
C ALA A 497 10.86 9.14 -6.63
N ILE A 498 12.13 8.73 -6.73
CA ILE A 498 13.29 9.55 -6.30
C ILE A 498 13.38 10.85 -7.12
N VAL A 499 13.14 10.81 -8.43
CA VAL A 499 13.14 12.03 -9.26
C VAL A 499 12.02 12.96 -8.80
N CYS A 500 10.80 12.48 -8.62
CA CYS A 500 9.69 13.28 -8.10
C CYS A 500 9.98 13.81 -6.69
N ALA A 501 10.56 12.99 -5.81
CA ALA A 501 10.94 13.38 -4.46
C ALA A 501 11.97 14.50 -4.45
N ALA A 502 13.00 14.39 -5.29
CA ALA A 502 14.04 15.43 -5.40
C ALA A 502 13.46 16.77 -5.89
N ILE A 503 12.58 16.74 -6.89
CA ILE A 503 11.91 17.95 -7.39
C ILE A 503 10.98 18.52 -6.31
N ALA A 504 10.21 17.67 -5.62
CA ALA A 504 9.33 18.08 -4.53
C ALA A 504 10.12 18.70 -3.37
N PHE A 505 11.23 18.08 -2.97
CA PHE A 505 12.11 18.63 -1.92
C PHE A 505 12.61 20.04 -2.27
N VAL A 506 13.12 20.23 -3.48
CA VAL A 506 13.57 21.56 -3.96
C VAL A 506 12.39 22.53 -3.98
N SER A 507 11.19 22.09 -4.39
CA SER A 507 9.99 22.93 -4.40
C SER A 507 9.59 23.37 -2.99
N TYR A 508 9.70 22.50 -1.97
CA TYR A 508 9.46 22.87 -0.58
C TYR A 508 10.51 23.87 -0.04
N VAL A 509 11.79 23.71 -0.41
CA VAL A 509 12.82 24.71 -0.09
C VAL A 509 12.46 26.07 -0.69
N VAL A 510 12.10 26.10 -1.98
CA VAL A 510 11.71 27.34 -2.68
C VAL A 510 10.46 27.94 -2.06
N ALA A 511 9.43 27.13 -1.77
CA ALA A 511 8.20 27.60 -1.14
C ALA A 511 8.46 28.24 0.24
N GLY A 512 9.29 27.60 1.08
CA GLY A 512 9.69 28.16 2.36
C GLY A 512 10.47 29.48 2.25
N LEU A 513 11.38 29.57 1.30
CA LEU A 513 12.13 30.83 1.03
C LEU A 513 11.21 31.94 0.53
N LEU A 514 10.27 31.65 -0.37
CA LEU A 514 9.31 32.64 -0.87
C LEU A 514 8.46 33.24 0.25
N VAL A 515 7.99 32.42 1.17
CA VAL A 515 7.25 32.89 2.36
C VAL A 515 8.16 33.73 3.25
N HIS A 516 9.40 33.29 3.48
CA HIS A 516 10.37 34.00 4.32
C HIS A 516 10.70 35.40 3.79
N PHE A 517 10.85 35.55 2.47
CA PHE A 517 11.14 36.84 1.83
C PHE A 517 9.88 37.69 1.53
N GLY A 518 8.72 37.32 2.09
CA GLY A 518 7.50 38.11 2.00
C GLY A 518 6.82 38.09 0.62
N ALA A 519 7.05 37.03 -0.17
CA ALA A 519 6.39 36.79 -1.45
C ALA A 519 5.33 35.66 -1.40
N PRO A 520 4.44 35.63 -0.38
CA PRO A 520 3.43 34.55 -0.28
C PRO A 520 2.42 34.58 -1.43
N GLY A 521 2.19 35.72 -2.08
CA GLY A 521 1.27 35.88 -3.21
C GLY A 521 1.65 35.07 -4.46
N ILE A 522 2.96 34.73 -4.64
CA ILE A 522 3.40 33.87 -5.75
C ILE A 522 2.98 32.40 -5.52
N LEU A 523 2.76 32.02 -4.27
CA LEU A 523 2.30 30.67 -3.90
C LEU A 523 0.77 30.55 -3.90
N ALA A 524 0.05 31.65 -4.09
CA ALA A 524 -1.42 31.68 -4.18
C ALA A 524 -1.95 31.49 -5.60
N LEU A 525 -1.06 31.32 -6.57
CA LEU A 525 -1.32 30.97 -7.97
C LEU A 525 -1.06 29.49 -8.21
#